data_5a519733a25acccd4da9968d2e88a40b
#
_entry.id   5a519733a25acccd4da9968d2e88a40b
#
_cell.length_a   1.000
_cell.length_b   1.000
_cell.length_c   1.000
_cell.angle_alpha   90.00
_cell.angle_beta   90.00
_cell.angle_gamma   90.00
#
_symmetry.space_group_name_H-M   'P 1'
#
loop_
_entity.id
_entity.type
_entity.pdbx_description
1 polymer ?
#
loop_
_entity_poly.entity_id
_entity_poly.type
_entity_poly.pdbx_seq_one_letter_code
_entity_poly.pdbx_strand_id
1 'polypeptide(L)'
;MKFKSTIPCLTIATLFCLAVAPTKVSAQDELEKRATWSFPDQITVKADLDKYLSDADVSEATQQQITILWEIPIESDDRSLLLDQLINSFALANKDVRELTSRLETTPATAANIIPTILTDESQNEFLRNNLRLFYARWLAHSDLQDECLQVLEGITPNQVVDPATLLFYQATGYHRILAKDICLQKIDLLLENEEQLPRRYSTIANLMKADVGPLKSDSLDEVARLMADIRRRLKLGRAGTRVRKEEEDVIAKLDKMIEELEQQQQQQQSSSGGGSSSSSSPAQDSSNLG
;
A
#
# COMPACT_ATOMS: atom_id res chain seq x y z
N MET A 1 93.30 19.79 -0.33
CA MET A 1 93.63 21.20 -0.02
C MET A 1 92.33 21.93 0.42
N LYS A 2 92.43 22.49 1.61
CA LYS A 2 91.72 23.64 2.16
C LYS A 2 90.19 23.57 2.23
N PHE A 3 89.59 23.40 3.42
CA PHE A 3 89.23 24.47 4.39
C PHE A 3 88.12 25.38 3.88
N LYS A 4 87.01 25.58 4.53
CA LYS A 4 86.61 26.16 5.83
C LYS A 4 85.08 26.14 5.88
N SER A 5 84.42 25.73 6.98
CA SER A 5 83.99 26.57 8.13
C SER A 5 82.91 27.58 7.74
N THR A 6 81.76 27.63 8.29
CA THR A 6 81.34 28.07 9.60
C THR A 6 79.77 28.23 9.64
N ILE A 7 79.15 27.70 10.65
CA ILE A 7 78.35 28.29 11.74
C ILE A 7 76.94 28.84 11.42
N PRO A 8 76.06 28.75 12.35
CA PRO A 8 74.65 28.39 12.20
C PRO A 8 73.72 29.59 12.25
N CYS A 9 72.61 29.43 11.66
CA CYS A 9 71.44 30.37 11.89
C CYS A 9 70.26 29.61 12.43
N LEU A 10 70.00 29.91 13.69
CA LEU A 10 68.94 29.50 14.52
C LEU A 10 67.66 30.16 13.99
N THR A 11 66.76 29.42 13.32
CA THR A 11 65.43 29.91 13.01
C THR A 11 64.39 29.08 13.77
N ILE A 12 63.74 29.76 14.67
CA ILE A 12 62.61 29.35 15.47
C ILE A 12 61.48 28.93 14.54
N ALA A 13 61.23 27.63 14.46
CA ALA A 13 60.02 27.10 13.79
C ALA A 13 58.89 27.15 14.78
N THR A 14 58.02 28.13 14.63
CA THR A 14 56.72 28.19 15.32
C THR A 14 55.84 27.05 14.80
N LEU A 15 55.65 26.06 15.66
CA LEU A 15 54.76 24.92 15.45
C LEU A 15 53.32 25.43 15.52
N PHE A 16 52.70 25.67 14.33
CA PHE A 16 51.27 25.98 14.22
C PHE A 16 50.52 24.66 14.32
N CYS A 17 50.06 24.35 15.53
CA CYS A 17 49.19 23.20 15.81
C CYS A 17 47.82 23.52 15.23
N LEU A 18 47.54 23.07 14.00
CA LEU A 18 46.20 23.05 13.44
C LEU A 18 45.41 21.98 14.19
N ALA A 19 44.59 22.42 15.13
CA ALA A 19 43.59 21.56 15.75
C ALA A 19 42.56 21.18 14.70
N VAL A 20 42.71 20.07 14.01
CA VAL A 20 41.69 19.40 13.25
C VAL A 20 40.69 18.88 14.27
N ALA A 21 39.59 19.62 14.46
CA ALA A 21 38.43 19.08 15.19
C ALA A 21 37.95 17.81 14.45
N PRO A 22 37.80 16.67 15.13
CA PRO A 22 37.16 15.53 14.51
C PRO A 22 35.69 15.92 14.23
N THR A 23 35.39 16.14 12.96
CA THR A 23 34.01 16.09 12.52
C THR A 23 33.53 14.69 12.84
N LYS A 24 32.68 14.59 13.86
CA LYS A 24 31.87 13.38 14.05
C LYS A 24 31.01 13.21 12.81
N VAL A 25 31.57 12.52 11.83
CA VAL A 25 30.75 11.92 10.79
C VAL A 25 29.86 10.93 11.53
N SER A 26 28.60 11.28 11.62
CA SER A 26 27.55 10.40 12.14
C SER A 26 27.41 9.25 11.16
N ALA A 27 28.25 8.24 11.32
CA ALA A 27 28.19 6.99 10.56
C ALA A 27 27.01 6.08 10.99
N GLN A 28 25.95 6.68 11.53
CA GLN A 28 24.79 5.97 12.05
C GLN A 28 23.52 6.15 11.23
N ASP A 29 23.52 6.93 10.16
CA ASP A 29 22.30 7.22 9.39
C ASP A 29 22.23 6.62 7.98
N GLU A 30 23.21 5.84 7.57
CA GLU A 30 23.18 5.08 6.31
C GLU A 30 23.43 3.59 6.54
N LEU A 31 22.70 2.97 7.45
CA LEU A 31 22.26 1.62 7.14
C LEU A 31 21.17 1.83 6.07
N GLU A 32 21.57 1.81 4.80
CA GLU A 32 20.65 1.61 3.69
C GLU A 32 19.72 0.47 4.12
N LYS A 33 18.46 0.82 4.36
CA LYS A 33 17.46 -0.14 4.81
C LYS A 33 17.30 -1.11 3.66
N ARG A 34 18.05 -2.22 3.70
CA ARG A 34 17.97 -3.23 2.66
C ARG A 34 16.51 -3.63 2.49
N ALA A 35 16.01 -3.52 1.29
CA ALA A 35 14.66 -3.96 0.98
C ALA A 35 14.48 -5.41 1.42
N THR A 36 13.35 -5.68 2.04
CA THR A 36 13.02 -7.01 2.61
C THR A 36 12.56 -8.00 1.54
N TRP A 37 12.31 -7.52 0.33
CA TRP A 37 11.91 -8.30 -0.83
C TRP A 37 12.65 -7.84 -2.09
N SER A 38 12.72 -8.67 -3.10
CA SER A 38 13.33 -8.36 -4.40
C SER A 38 12.52 -8.97 -5.54
N PHE A 39 12.68 -8.42 -6.73
CA PHE A 39 12.14 -9.05 -7.92
C PHE A 39 12.95 -10.31 -8.26
N PRO A 40 12.30 -11.46 -8.49
CA PRO A 40 12.99 -12.62 -9.03
C PRO A 40 13.46 -12.31 -10.46
N ASP A 41 14.62 -12.86 -10.84
CA ASP A 41 15.06 -12.78 -12.22
C ASP A 41 14.30 -13.77 -13.12
N GLN A 42 14.27 -13.49 -14.41
CA GLN A 42 13.54 -14.31 -15.40
C GLN A 42 14.11 -15.75 -15.48
N ILE A 43 15.39 -15.91 -15.24
CA ILE A 43 16.06 -17.24 -15.29
C ILE A 43 15.58 -18.11 -14.15
N THR A 44 15.51 -17.54 -12.94
CA THR A 44 14.99 -18.25 -11.75
C THR A 44 13.52 -18.63 -11.95
N VAL A 45 12.69 -17.69 -12.43
CA VAL A 45 11.26 -17.97 -12.70
C VAL A 45 11.09 -19.07 -13.74
N LYS A 46 11.93 -19.06 -14.80
CA LYS A 46 11.91 -20.12 -15.82
C LYS A 46 12.32 -21.47 -15.24
N ALA A 47 13.32 -21.51 -14.38
CA ALA A 47 13.76 -22.76 -13.71
C ALA A 47 12.66 -23.34 -12.80
N ASP A 48 11.94 -22.48 -12.05
CA ASP A 48 10.79 -22.90 -11.24
C ASP A 48 9.63 -23.41 -12.11
N LEU A 49 9.39 -22.77 -13.25
CA LEU A 49 8.41 -23.25 -14.23
C LEU A 49 8.81 -24.62 -14.81
N ASP A 50 10.08 -24.78 -15.20
CA ASP A 50 10.55 -26.08 -15.76
C ASP A 50 10.43 -27.21 -14.74
N LYS A 51 10.72 -26.93 -13.47
CA LYS A 51 10.48 -27.87 -12.38
C LYS A 51 9.00 -28.25 -12.28
N TYR A 52 8.11 -27.25 -12.28
CA TYR A 52 6.68 -27.48 -12.25
C TYR A 52 6.22 -28.35 -13.45
N LEU A 53 6.69 -28.06 -14.67
CA LEU A 53 6.33 -28.80 -15.87
C LEU A 53 6.81 -30.25 -15.85
N SER A 54 7.97 -30.52 -15.25
CA SER A 54 8.51 -31.86 -15.04
C SER A 54 7.68 -32.65 -14.06
N ASP A 55 7.26 -32.01 -12.94
CA ASP A 55 6.44 -32.64 -11.90
C ASP A 55 5.00 -32.92 -12.37
N ALA A 56 4.49 -32.10 -13.32
CA ALA A 56 3.14 -32.20 -13.87
C ALA A 56 3.00 -33.17 -15.05
N ASP A 57 4.07 -33.87 -15.45
CA ASP A 57 4.11 -34.84 -16.59
C ASP A 57 3.52 -34.24 -17.89
N VAL A 58 3.93 -33.03 -18.23
CA VAL A 58 3.45 -32.29 -19.39
C VAL A 58 4.08 -32.84 -20.67
N SER A 59 3.28 -32.99 -21.75
CA SER A 59 3.75 -33.53 -23.01
C SER A 59 4.91 -32.71 -23.61
N GLU A 60 5.85 -33.39 -24.28
CA GLU A 60 6.98 -32.72 -24.96
C GLU A 60 6.54 -31.61 -25.91
N ALA A 61 5.44 -31.82 -26.66
CA ALA A 61 4.91 -30.80 -27.56
C ALA A 61 4.48 -29.52 -26.81
N THR A 62 3.85 -29.66 -25.65
CA THR A 62 3.47 -28.51 -24.82
C THR A 62 4.69 -27.83 -24.21
N GLN A 63 5.68 -28.61 -23.76
CA GLN A 63 6.95 -28.06 -23.23
C GLN A 63 7.69 -27.25 -24.31
N GLN A 64 7.71 -27.72 -25.57
CA GLN A 64 8.30 -26.98 -26.69
C GLN A 64 7.55 -25.65 -26.94
N GLN A 65 6.22 -25.67 -26.92
CA GLN A 65 5.43 -24.44 -27.07
C GLN A 65 5.74 -23.42 -25.96
N ILE A 66 5.84 -23.87 -24.73
CA ILE A 66 6.22 -23.03 -23.59
C ILE A 66 7.64 -22.51 -23.76
N THR A 67 8.59 -23.33 -24.21
CA THR A 67 9.96 -22.90 -24.44
C THR A 67 10.02 -21.77 -25.46
N ILE A 68 9.31 -21.89 -26.59
CA ILE A 68 9.23 -20.83 -27.60
C ILE A 68 8.63 -19.53 -27.01
N LEU A 69 7.63 -19.62 -26.15
CA LEU A 69 7.05 -18.46 -25.46
C LEU A 69 8.09 -17.72 -24.61
N TRP A 70 9.05 -18.45 -24.01
CA TRP A 70 10.08 -17.88 -23.15
C TRP A 70 11.36 -17.45 -23.89
N GLU A 71 11.48 -17.74 -25.18
CA GLU A 71 12.56 -17.22 -26.02
C GLU A 71 12.38 -15.72 -26.34
N ILE A 72 11.16 -15.20 -26.18
CA ILE A 72 10.87 -13.78 -26.38
C ILE A 72 11.27 -13.03 -25.11
N PRO A 73 12.32 -12.17 -25.16
CA PRO A 73 12.72 -11.40 -24.00
C PRO A 73 11.61 -10.44 -23.60
N ILE A 74 11.37 -10.30 -22.30
CA ILE A 74 10.54 -9.23 -21.77
C ILE A 74 11.41 -7.98 -21.71
N GLU A 75 11.35 -7.14 -22.75
CA GLU A 75 12.13 -5.88 -22.85
C GLU A 75 11.57 -4.74 -21.99
N SER A 76 10.62 -5.04 -21.13
CA SER A 76 9.87 -4.03 -20.38
C SER A 76 10.27 -4.02 -18.90
N ASP A 77 10.39 -2.82 -18.32
CA ASP A 77 10.47 -2.62 -16.88
C ASP A 77 9.18 -3.03 -16.15
N ASP A 78 8.12 -3.35 -16.91
CA ASP A 78 6.84 -3.80 -16.36
C ASP A 78 6.86 -5.30 -16.07
N ARG A 79 7.20 -5.65 -14.85
CA ARG A 79 7.25 -7.03 -14.35
C ARG A 79 5.89 -7.75 -14.38
N SER A 80 4.79 -7.03 -14.55
CA SER A 80 3.47 -7.66 -14.70
C SER A 80 3.37 -8.52 -15.96
N LEU A 81 4.19 -8.23 -16.97
CA LEU A 81 4.30 -9.06 -18.17
C LEU A 81 4.91 -10.44 -17.87
N LEU A 82 5.82 -10.54 -16.90
CA LEU A 82 6.38 -11.82 -16.47
C LEU A 82 5.31 -12.70 -15.81
N LEU A 83 4.44 -12.11 -15.01
CA LEU A 83 3.30 -12.81 -14.44
C LEU A 83 2.35 -13.30 -15.56
N ASP A 84 2.02 -12.45 -16.53
CA ASP A 84 1.15 -12.84 -17.64
C ASP A 84 1.76 -13.97 -18.50
N GLN A 85 3.05 -13.91 -18.78
CA GLN A 85 3.78 -14.97 -19.50
C GLN A 85 3.75 -16.30 -18.72
N LEU A 86 3.95 -16.24 -17.39
CA LEU A 86 3.88 -17.40 -16.54
C LEU A 86 2.46 -18.01 -16.52
N ILE A 87 1.43 -17.20 -16.38
CA ILE A 87 0.03 -17.67 -16.40
C ILE A 87 -0.34 -18.30 -17.75
N ASN A 88 0.11 -17.70 -18.86
CA ASN A 88 -0.07 -18.30 -20.19
C ASN A 88 0.61 -19.67 -20.28
N SER A 89 1.82 -19.83 -19.70
CA SER A 89 2.52 -21.12 -19.66
C SER A 89 1.74 -22.15 -18.83
N PHE A 90 1.20 -21.75 -17.68
CA PHE A 90 0.34 -22.61 -16.88
C PHE A 90 -0.95 -22.99 -17.63
N ALA A 91 -1.56 -22.06 -18.38
CA ALA A 91 -2.76 -22.35 -19.17
C ALA A 91 -2.51 -23.33 -20.34
N LEU A 92 -1.29 -23.38 -20.89
CA LEU A 92 -0.90 -24.40 -21.86
C LEU A 92 -0.77 -25.78 -21.20
N ALA A 93 -0.21 -25.85 -19.99
CA ALA A 93 0.09 -27.06 -19.29
C ALA A 93 -1.09 -27.63 -18.48
N ASN A 94 -1.98 -26.77 -17.99
CA ASN A 94 -3.06 -27.13 -17.05
C ASN A 94 -4.43 -26.69 -17.59
N LYS A 95 -5.34 -27.68 -17.71
CA LYS A 95 -6.69 -27.44 -18.23
C LYS A 95 -7.51 -26.51 -17.35
N ASP A 96 -7.43 -26.65 -16.02
CA ASP A 96 -8.24 -25.86 -15.09
C ASP A 96 -7.79 -24.40 -15.09
N VAL A 97 -6.48 -24.12 -15.23
CA VAL A 97 -5.95 -22.76 -15.43
C VAL A 97 -6.47 -22.16 -16.74
N ARG A 98 -6.45 -22.93 -17.82
CA ARG A 98 -6.96 -22.50 -19.13
C ARG A 98 -8.44 -22.16 -19.09
N GLU A 99 -9.25 -22.99 -18.42
CA GLU A 99 -10.67 -22.73 -18.24
C GLU A 99 -10.91 -21.48 -17.39
N LEU A 100 -10.12 -21.28 -16.33
CA LEU A 100 -10.19 -20.09 -15.51
C LEU A 100 -9.86 -18.84 -16.33
N THR A 101 -8.71 -18.78 -16.99
CA THR A 101 -8.26 -17.60 -17.76
C THR A 101 -9.27 -17.25 -18.87
N SER A 102 -9.74 -18.23 -19.65
CA SER A 102 -10.76 -18.02 -20.70
C SER A 102 -12.08 -17.48 -20.12
N ARG A 103 -12.47 -17.94 -18.93
CA ARG A 103 -13.68 -17.45 -18.28
C ARG A 103 -13.53 -16.00 -17.82
N LEU A 104 -12.33 -15.60 -17.31
CA LEU A 104 -12.07 -14.23 -16.88
C LEU A 104 -12.15 -13.21 -18.02
N GLU A 105 -11.84 -13.62 -19.26
CA GLU A 105 -11.95 -12.76 -20.44
C GLU A 105 -13.40 -12.50 -20.85
N THR A 106 -14.31 -13.43 -20.58
CA THR A 106 -15.67 -13.42 -21.11
C THR A 106 -16.76 -13.11 -20.07
N THR A 107 -16.44 -13.30 -18.79
CA THR A 107 -17.43 -13.20 -17.71
C THR A 107 -17.33 -11.86 -16.99
N PRO A 108 -18.44 -11.11 -16.83
CA PRO A 108 -18.44 -9.92 -15.97
C PRO A 108 -18.08 -10.30 -14.54
N ALA A 109 -17.23 -9.50 -13.92
CA ALA A 109 -16.75 -9.77 -12.56
C ALA A 109 -17.88 -9.78 -11.50
N THR A 110 -18.98 -9.10 -11.74
CA THR A 110 -20.18 -9.13 -10.86
C THR A 110 -20.76 -10.52 -10.68
N ALA A 111 -20.48 -11.46 -11.60
CA ALA A 111 -20.87 -12.87 -11.49
C ALA A 111 -19.87 -13.71 -10.67
N ALA A 112 -18.72 -13.18 -10.27
CA ALA A 112 -17.70 -13.87 -9.49
C ALA A 112 -18.10 -13.95 -8.00
N ASN A 113 -19.08 -14.79 -7.68
CA ASN A 113 -19.52 -15.00 -6.29
C ASN A 113 -18.74 -16.09 -5.56
N ILE A 114 -17.91 -16.85 -6.26
CA ILE A 114 -17.22 -18.02 -5.70
C ILE A 114 -15.76 -17.99 -6.15
N ILE A 115 -14.85 -18.05 -5.16
CA ILE A 115 -13.42 -18.22 -5.44
C ILE A 115 -13.24 -19.61 -6.09
N PRO A 116 -12.62 -19.68 -7.27
CA PRO A 116 -12.36 -20.96 -7.95
C PRO A 116 -11.56 -21.91 -7.07
N THR A 117 -11.95 -23.19 -7.04
CA THR A 117 -11.32 -24.22 -6.18
C THR A 117 -9.84 -24.40 -6.45
N ILE A 118 -9.39 -24.23 -7.70
CA ILE A 118 -7.97 -24.30 -8.06
C ILE A 118 -7.10 -23.28 -7.29
N LEU A 119 -7.68 -22.16 -6.82
CA LEU A 119 -6.98 -21.15 -6.04
C LEU A 119 -6.85 -21.50 -4.55
N THR A 120 -7.71 -22.40 -4.05
CA THR A 120 -7.79 -22.78 -2.63
C THR A 120 -7.35 -24.22 -2.37
N ASP A 121 -7.16 -25.02 -3.41
CA ASP A 121 -6.73 -26.41 -3.31
C ASP A 121 -5.25 -26.48 -2.89
N GLU A 122 -5.01 -26.89 -1.65
CA GLU A 122 -3.67 -27.03 -1.08
C GLU A 122 -2.87 -28.18 -1.69
N SER A 123 -3.51 -29.11 -2.42
CA SER A 123 -2.83 -30.16 -3.16
C SER A 123 -2.13 -29.66 -4.43
N GLN A 124 -2.52 -28.48 -4.91
CA GLN A 124 -1.87 -27.85 -6.05
C GLN A 124 -0.45 -27.39 -5.71
N ASN A 125 0.42 -27.41 -6.71
CA ASN A 125 1.76 -26.83 -6.58
C ASN A 125 1.69 -25.39 -6.09
N GLU A 126 2.46 -25.04 -5.06
CA GLU A 126 2.41 -23.73 -4.40
C GLU A 126 2.83 -22.60 -5.36
N PHE A 127 3.83 -22.81 -6.21
CA PHE A 127 4.29 -21.84 -7.21
C PHE A 127 3.17 -21.49 -8.21
N LEU A 128 2.47 -22.51 -8.73
CA LEU A 128 1.29 -22.30 -9.57
C LEU A 128 0.20 -21.57 -8.80
N ARG A 129 -0.18 -22.06 -7.65
CA ARG A 129 -1.31 -21.55 -6.87
C ARG A 129 -1.13 -20.08 -6.48
N ASN A 130 0.03 -19.69 -5.94
CA ASN A 130 0.26 -18.31 -5.47
C ASN A 130 0.28 -17.31 -6.63
N ASN A 131 0.89 -17.66 -7.75
CA ASN A 131 0.91 -16.79 -8.93
C ASN A 131 -0.47 -16.70 -9.61
N LEU A 132 -1.23 -17.80 -9.65
CA LEU A 132 -2.59 -17.79 -10.17
C LEU A 132 -3.54 -16.98 -9.26
N ARG A 133 -3.38 -17.06 -7.92
CA ARG A 133 -4.08 -16.20 -6.96
C ARG A 133 -3.77 -14.72 -7.20
N LEU A 134 -2.51 -14.36 -7.42
CA LEU A 134 -2.12 -12.99 -7.72
C LEU A 134 -2.76 -12.49 -9.03
N PHE A 135 -2.73 -13.29 -10.07
CA PHE A 135 -3.37 -12.97 -11.35
C PHE A 135 -4.88 -12.76 -11.20
N TYR A 136 -5.56 -13.66 -10.50
CA TYR A 136 -6.99 -13.57 -10.24
C TYR A 136 -7.35 -12.35 -9.37
N ALA A 137 -6.56 -12.07 -8.35
CA ALA A 137 -6.74 -10.89 -7.49
C ALA A 137 -6.59 -9.57 -8.26
N ARG A 138 -5.66 -9.48 -9.21
CA ARG A 138 -5.53 -8.34 -10.12
C ARG A 138 -6.83 -8.12 -10.91
N TRP A 139 -7.41 -9.18 -11.44
CA TRP A 139 -8.70 -9.12 -12.15
C TRP A 139 -9.85 -8.67 -11.21
N LEU A 140 -9.91 -9.19 -9.99
CA LEU A 140 -10.90 -8.78 -8.98
C LEU A 140 -10.76 -7.28 -8.64
N ALA A 141 -9.54 -6.80 -8.43
CA ALA A 141 -9.27 -5.40 -8.13
C ALA A 141 -9.69 -4.46 -9.26
N HIS A 142 -9.44 -4.81 -10.51
CA HIS A 142 -9.91 -4.06 -11.68
C HIS A 142 -11.44 -4.00 -11.77
N SER A 143 -12.11 -4.95 -11.15
CA SER A 143 -13.56 -5.05 -11.12
C SER A 143 -14.19 -4.45 -9.85
N ASP A 144 -13.40 -3.72 -9.06
CA ASP A 144 -13.78 -3.09 -7.78
C ASP A 144 -14.21 -4.07 -6.67
N LEU A 145 -13.85 -5.38 -6.84
CA LEU A 145 -14.13 -6.46 -5.90
C LEU A 145 -13.00 -6.58 -4.86
N GLN A 146 -12.85 -5.54 -4.03
CA GLN A 146 -11.68 -5.37 -3.15
C GLN A 146 -11.65 -6.40 -2.00
N ASP A 147 -12.81 -6.78 -1.47
CA ASP A 147 -12.87 -7.77 -0.40
C ASP A 147 -12.42 -9.15 -0.87
N GLU A 148 -12.91 -9.56 -2.03
CA GLU A 148 -12.53 -10.81 -2.67
C GLU A 148 -11.06 -10.79 -3.11
N CYS A 149 -10.56 -9.65 -3.59
CA CYS A 149 -9.15 -9.45 -3.90
C CYS A 149 -8.27 -9.69 -2.67
N LEU A 150 -8.58 -9.05 -1.55
CA LEU A 150 -7.83 -9.22 -0.30
C LEU A 150 -7.93 -10.66 0.23
N GLN A 151 -9.09 -11.29 0.15
CA GLN A 151 -9.29 -12.69 0.54
C GLN A 151 -8.42 -13.63 -0.29
N VAL A 152 -8.34 -13.41 -1.59
CA VAL A 152 -7.50 -14.24 -2.47
C VAL A 152 -6.01 -14.02 -2.22
N LEU A 153 -5.59 -12.81 -1.82
CA LEU A 153 -4.19 -12.48 -1.52
C LEU A 153 -3.77 -12.80 -0.07
N GLU A 154 -4.69 -13.28 0.76
CA GLU A 154 -4.40 -13.59 2.16
C GLU A 154 -3.32 -14.65 2.28
N GLY A 155 -2.34 -14.42 3.18
CA GLY A 155 -1.24 -15.35 3.46
C GLY A 155 -0.12 -15.38 2.41
N ILE A 156 -0.25 -14.70 1.26
CA ILE A 156 0.82 -14.63 0.27
C ILE A 156 1.84 -13.58 0.67
N THR A 157 3.12 -13.97 0.65
CA THR A 157 4.26 -13.07 0.88
C THR A 157 4.95 -12.70 -0.43
N PRO A 158 5.70 -11.57 -0.47
CA PRO A 158 6.38 -11.12 -1.70
C PRO A 158 7.30 -12.16 -2.34
N ASN A 159 7.96 -12.98 -1.52
CA ASN A 159 8.93 -13.98 -1.99
C ASN A 159 8.27 -15.25 -2.59
N GLN A 160 6.95 -15.34 -2.55
CA GLN A 160 6.20 -16.51 -3.05
C GLN A 160 5.56 -16.27 -4.43
N VAL A 161 5.80 -15.10 -5.03
CA VAL A 161 5.22 -14.71 -6.32
C VAL A 161 6.27 -14.11 -7.24
N VAL A 162 6.05 -14.19 -8.54
CA VAL A 162 6.96 -13.64 -9.55
C VAL A 162 6.85 -12.13 -9.71
N ASP A 163 5.77 -11.53 -9.26
CA ASP A 163 5.56 -10.08 -9.27
C ASP A 163 5.15 -9.57 -7.87
N PRO A 164 6.14 -9.44 -6.95
CA PRO A 164 5.91 -8.93 -5.60
C PRO A 164 5.38 -7.50 -5.56
N ALA A 165 5.74 -6.66 -6.55
CA ALA A 165 5.25 -5.29 -6.62
C ALA A 165 3.73 -5.25 -6.87
N THR A 166 3.23 -6.05 -7.80
CA THR A 166 1.80 -6.20 -8.07
C THR A 166 1.06 -6.75 -6.84
N LEU A 167 1.64 -7.73 -6.13
CA LEU A 167 1.05 -8.24 -4.89
C LEU A 167 0.86 -7.13 -3.85
N LEU A 168 1.94 -6.42 -3.51
CA LEU A 168 1.93 -5.37 -2.49
C LEU A 168 1.03 -4.20 -2.89
N PHE A 169 1.05 -3.83 -4.18
CA PHE A 169 0.21 -2.76 -4.72
C PHE A 169 -1.28 -3.07 -4.56
N TYR A 170 -1.74 -4.27 -4.93
CA TYR A 170 -3.16 -4.62 -4.79
C TYR A 170 -3.56 -4.90 -3.34
N GLN A 171 -2.66 -5.40 -2.50
CA GLN A 171 -2.90 -5.44 -1.05
C GLN A 171 -3.07 -4.02 -0.50
N ALA A 172 -2.16 -3.08 -0.81
CA ALA A 172 -2.26 -1.69 -0.37
C ALA A 172 -3.55 -1.02 -0.86
N THR A 173 -3.88 -1.16 -2.14
CA THR A 173 -5.10 -0.61 -2.75
C THR A 173 -6.36 -1.18 -2.10
N GLY A 174 -6.41 -2.49 -1.87
CA GLY A 174 -7.53 -3.14 -1.19
C GLY A 174 -7.73 -2.61 0.22
N TYR A 175 -6.66 -2.55 1.03
CA TYR A 175 -6.72 -2.01 2.39
C TYR A 175 -7.04 -0.50 2.43
N HIS A 176 -6.56 0.27 1.45
CA HIS A 176 -6.95 1.67 1.28
C HIS A 176 -8.46 1.81 1.07
N ARG A 177 -9.04 0.98 0.21
CA ARG A 177 -10.47 1.00 -0.13
C ARG A 177 -11.39 0.63 1.03
N ILE A 178 -10.95 -0.30 1.88
CA ILE A 178 -11.74 -0.73 3.06
C ILE A 178 -11.36 0.03 4.34
N LEU A 179 -10.58 1.12 4.22
CA LEU A 179 -10.14 2.02 5.31
C LEU A 179 -9.35 1.32 6.43
N ALA A 180 -8.67 0.23 6.13
CA ALA A 180 -7.73 -0.41 7.04
C ALA A 180 -6.38 0.34 7.04
N LYS A 181 -6.37 1.57 7.60
CA LYS A 181 -5.28 2.54 7.53
C LYS A 181 -3.91 1.96 7.86
N ASP A 182 -3.77 1.31 9.03
CA ASP A 182 -2.46 0.86 9.51
C ASP A 182 -1.86 -0.23 8.62
N ILE A 183 -2.69 -1.19 8.18
CA ILE A 183 -2.25 -2.25 7.28
C ILE A 183 -1.96 -1.68 5.89
N CYS A 184 -2.77 -0.73 5.42
CA CYS A 184 -2.53 -0.03 4.17
C CYS A 184 -1.17 0.65 4.15
N LEU A 185 -0.85 1.43 5.18
CA LEU A 185 0.44 2.12 5.32
C LEU A 185 1.61 1.13 5.37
N GLN A 186 1.48 0.02 6.12
CA GLN A 186 2.50 -1.04 6.14
C GLN A 186 2.75 -1.63 4.75
N LYS A 187 1.70 -1.89 3.97
CA LYS A 187 1.85 -2.43 2.61
C LYS A 187 2.45 -1.42 1.64
N ILE A 188 2.12 -0.14 1.79
CA ILE A 188 2.72 0.94 1.01
C ILE A 188 4.21 1.09 1.36
N ASP A 189 4.56 1.11 2.63
CA ASP A 189 5.95 1.25 3.06
C ASP A 189 6.80 0.07 2.56
N LEU A 190 6.26 -1.15 2.64
CA LEU A 190 6.91 -2.34 2.10
C LEU A 190 7.08 -2.27 0.57
N LEU A 191 6.06 -1.81 -0.15
CA LEU A 191 6.12 -1.62 -1.60
C LEU A 191 7.23 -0.63 -1.98
N LEU A 192 7.31 0.50 -1.28
CA LEU A 192 8.24 1.59 -1.57
C LEU A 192 9.69 1.30 -1.14
N GLU A 193 9.98 0.15 -0.48
CA GLU A 193 11.36 -0.26 -0.21
C GLU A 193 12.20 -0.43 -1.50
N ASN A 194 11.55 -0.73 -2.62
CA ASN A 194 12.17 -0.87 -3.94
C ASN A 194 11.66 0.20 -4.94
N GLU A 195 11.38 1.42 -4.48
CA GLU A 195 10.71 2.47 -5.28
C GLU A 195 11.37 2.69 -6.65
N GLU A 196 12.69 2.66 -6.74
CA GLU A 196 13.45 2.85 -7.98
C GLU A 196 13.20 1.78 -9.05
N GLN A 197 12.83 0.56 -8.61
CA GLN A 197 12.56 -0.58 -9.49
C GLN A 197 11.07 -0.75 -9.81
N LEU A 198 10.20 0.08 -9.17
CA LEU A 198 8.77 -0.01 -9.40
C LEU A 198 8.35 0.61 -10.73
N PRO A 199 7.32 0.06 -11.40
CA PRO A 199 6.61 0.80 -12.43
C PRO A 199 6.15 2.15 -11.88
N ARG A 200 6.42 3.25 -12.62
CA ARG A 200 6.10 4.62 -12.19
C ARG A 200 4.65 4.79 -11.73
N ARG A 201 3.72 4.05 -12.34
CA ARG A 201 2.31 4.04 -11.91
C ARG A 201 2.13 3.56 -10.48
N TYR A 202 2.91 2.55 -10.03
CA TYR A 202 2.79 1.99 -8.68
C TYR A 202 3.37 2.94 -7.63
N SER A 203 4.57 3.47 -7.86
CA SER A 203 5.19 4.42 -6.92
C SER A 203 4.36 5.69 -6.77
N THR A 204 3.85 6.25 -7.88
CA THR A 204 3.01 7.46 -7.86
C THR A 204 1.72 7.22 -7.08
N ILE A 205 0.98 6.13 -7.36
CA ILE A 205 -0.28 5.84 -6.67
C ILE A 205 -0.04 5.48 -5.21
N ALA A 206 1.01 4.73 -4.88
CA ALA A 206 1.38 4.39 -3.50
C ALA A 206 1.65 5.66 -2.68
N ASN A 207 2.44 6.60 -3.21
CA ASN A 207 2.71 7.87 -2.55
C ASN A 207 1.43 8.72 -2.39
N LEU A 208 0.54 8.74 -3.38
CA LEU A 208 -0.77 9.41 -3.26
C LEU A 208 -1.65 8.77 -2.18
N MET A 209 -1.75 7.44 -2.15
CA MET A 209 -2.50 6.73 -1.10
C MET A 209 -1.92 7.00 0.30
N LYS A 210 -0.58 7.03 0.42
CA LYS A 210 0.09 7.36 1.68
C LYS A 210 -0.24 8.77 2.16
N ALA A 211 -0.20 9.75 1.26
CA ALA A 211 -0.55 11.14 1.55
C ALA A 211 -2.05 11.31 1.87
N ASP A 212 -2.91 10.50 1.26
CA ASP A 212 -4.36 10.54 1.45
C ASP A 212 -4.77 9.92 2.80
N VAL A 213 -4.27 8.71 3.10
CA VAL A 213 -4.71 7.98 4.31
C VAL A 213 -3.91 8.38 5.56
N GLY A 214 -2.69 8.88 5.39
CA GLY A 214 -1.81 9.25 6.52
C GLY A 214 -2.45 10.23 7.50
N PRO A 215 -3.00 11.37 7.06
CA PRO A 215 -3.63 12.37 7.94
C PRO A 215 -5.04 11.99 8.40
N LEU A 216 -5.63 10.90 7.88
CA LEU A 216 -6.99 10.49 8.22
C LEU A 216 -7.12 10.26 9.74
N LYS A 217 -8.06 10.99 10.35
CA LYS A 217 -8.37 10.88 11.78
C LYS A 217 -9.60 10.01 11.99
N SER A 218 -9.54 9.17 13.02
CA SER A 218 -10.72 8.45 13.48
C SER A 218 -11.79 9.41 14.01
N ASP A 219 -13.04 9.03 13.90
CA ASP A 219 -14.20 9.83 14.31
C ASP A 219 -14.24 11.23 13.65
N SER A 220 -13.79 11.31 12.40
CA SER A 220 -13.86 12.53 11.59
C SER A 220 -14.93 12.42 10.51
N LEU A 221 -15.45 13.57 10.05
CA LEU A 221 -16.38 13.61 8.91
C LEU A 221 -15.75 13.01 7.63
N ASP A 222 -14.44 13.12 7.47
CA ASP A 222 -13.72 12.50 6.33
C ASP A 222 -13.79 10.97 6.43
N GLU A 223 -13.54 10.40 7.60
CA GLU A 223 -13.69 8.95 7.80
C GLU A 223 -15.13 8.49 7.52
N VAL A 224 -16.12 9.20 8.07
CA VAL A 224 -17.53 8.89 7.84
C VAL A 224 -17.89 8.94 6.35
N ALA A 225 -17.42 9.97 5.63
CA ALA A 225 -17.67 10.09 4.20
C ALA A 225 -17.09 8.91 3.40
N ARG A 226 -15.91 8.44 3.79
CA ARG A 226 -15.24 7.29 3.15
C ARG A 226 -15.96 5.97 3.47
N LEU A 227 -16.38 5.75 4.71
CA LEU A 227 -17.21 4.59 5.09
C LEU A 227 -18.51 4.56 4.29
N MET A 228 -19.21 5.69 4.17
CA MET A 228 -20.40 5.80 3.33
C MET A 228 -20.12 5.50 1.85
N ALA A 229 -18.96 5.91 1.34
CA ALA A 229 -18.55 5.60 -0.03
C ALA A 229 -18.30 4.10 -0.23
N ASP A 230 -17.69 3.42 0.76
CA ASP A 230 -17.49 1.96 0.71
C ASP A 230 -18.80 1.19 0.83
N ILE A 231 -19.69 1.58 1.74
CA ILE A 231 -21.04 1.03 1.85
C ILE A 231 -21.78 1.14 0.50
N ARG A 232 -21.76 2.32 -0.11
CA ARG A 232 -22.40 2.55 -1.43
C ARG A 232 -21.79 1.65 -2.51
N ARG A 233 -20.48 1.48 -2.54
CA ARG A 233 -19.77 0.58 -3.47
C ARG A 233 -20.26 -0.85 -3.30
N ARG A 234 -20.31 -1.36 -2.06
CA ARG A 234 -20.76 -2.73 -1.74
C ARG A 234 -22.21 -2.95 -2.14
N LEU A 235 -23.09 -2.01 -1.82
CA LEU A 235 -24.51 -2.09 -2.21
C LEU A 235 -24.67 -2.11 -3.74
N LYS A 236 -23.90 -1.29 -4.47
CA LYS A 236 -23.88 -1.30 -5.95
C LYS A 236 -23.45 -2.66 -6.52
N LEU A 237 -22.55 -3.36 -5.84
CA LEU A 237 -22.11 -4.70 -6.19
C LEU A 237 -23.06 -5.81 -5.71
N GLY A 238 -24.20 -5.46 -5.11
CA GLY A 238 -25.16 -6.41 -4.54
C GLY A 238 -24.69 -7.07 -3.23
N ARG A 239 -23.72 -6.48 -2.54
CA ARG A 239 -23.12 -7.00 -1.30
C ARG A 239 -23.78 -6.37 -0.06
N ALA A 240 -25.05 -6.63 0.17
CA ALA A 240 -25.82 -6.12 1.33
C ALA A 240 -25.74 -7.06 2.56
N GLY A 241 -24.55 -7.56 2.90
CA GLY A 241 -24.36 -8.53 3.98
C GLY A 241 -24.23 -7.91 5.38
N THR A 242 -23.90 -8.78 6.37
CA THR A 242 -23.71 -8.38 7.79
C THR A 242 -22.64 -7.31 7.97
N ARG A 243 -21.59 -7.32 7.15
CA ARG A 243 -20.54 -6.32 7.20
C ARG A 243 -21.07 -4.92 6.86
N VAL A 244 -21.87 -4.78 5.80
CA VAL A 244 -22.46 -3.50 5.42
C VAL A 244 -23.32 -2.95 6.53
N ARG A 245 -24.17 -3.78 7.15
CA ARG A 245 -25.00 -3.36 8.29
C ARG A 245 -24.17 -2.86 9.46
N LYS A 246 -23.09 -3.56 9.78
CA LYS A 246 -22.20 -3.13 10.85
C LYS A 246 -21.51 -1.80 10.53
N GLU A 247 -21.08 -1.59 9.29
CA GLU A 247 -20.50 -0.32 8.84
C GLU A 247 -21.53 0.81 8.83
N GLU A 248 -22.80 0.54 8.49
CA GLU A 248 -23.92 1.50 8.61
C GLU A 248 -24.18 1.89 10.07
N GLU A 249 -24.19 0.92 11.00
CA GLU A 249 -24.32 1.17 12.44
C GLU A 249 -23.15 2.02 12.97
N ASP A 250 -21.91 1.74 12.55
CA ASP A 250 -20.73 2.50 12.93
C ASP A 250 -20.81 3.96 12.43
N VAL A 251 -21.25 4.17 11.19
CA VAL A 251 -21.49 5.51 10.64
C VAL A 251 -22.49 6.28 11.45
N ILE A 252 -23.63 5.66 11.81
CA ILE A 252 -24.66 6.29 12.63
C ILE A 252 -24.08 6.68 14.00
N ALA A 253 -23.42 5.76 14.68
CA ALA A 253 -22.84 6.02 16.00
C ALA A 253 -21.81 7.15 15.98
N LYS A 254 -20.97 7.22 14.93
CA LYS A 254 -20.01 8.31 14.76
C LYS A 254 -20.69 9.66 14.53
N LEU A 255 -21.75 9.71 13.73
CA LEU A 255 -22.52 10.94 13.50
C LEU A 255 -23.24 11.40 14.76
N ASP A 256 -23.87 10.51 15.51
CA ASP A 256 -24.53 10.83 16.78
C ASP A 256 -23.54 11.43 17.78
N LYS A 257 -22.37 10.83 17.92
CA LYS A 257 -21.29 11.37 18.76
C LYS A 257 -20.86 12.78 18.36
N MET A 258 -20.70 13.04 17.05
CA MET A 258 -20.32 14.36 16.55
C MET A 258 -21.42 15.41 16.81
N ILE A 259 -22.70 15.02 16.70
CA ILE A 259 -23.83 15.90 17.02
C ILE A 259 -23.81 16.26 18.51
N GLU A 260 -23.66 15.27 19.38
CA GLU A 260 -23.60 15.49 20.83
C GLU A 260 -22.45 16.43 21.22
N GLU A 261 -21.25 16.23 20.63
CA GLU A 261 -20.11 17.12 20.86
C GLU A 261 -20.37 18.56 20.41
N LEU A 262 -21.04 18.76 19.29
CA LEU A 262 -21.42 20.08 18.80
C LEU A 262 -22.47 20.76 19.70
N GLU A 263 -23.47 20.02 20.15
CA GLU A 263 -24.49 20.51 21.08
C GLU A 263 -23.87 20.94 22.43
N GLN A 264 -22.95 20.15 22.96
CA GLN A 264 -22.20 20.49 24.17
C GLN A 264 -21.35 21.76 24.00
N GLN A 265 -20.68 21.92 22.86
CA GLN A 265 -19.92 23.13 22.56
C GLN A 265 -20.82 24.38 22.47
N GLN A 266 -21.99 24.26 21.84
CA GLN A 266 -22.96 25.37 21.77
C GLN A 266 -23.48 25.77 23.15
N GLN A 267 -23.79 24.81 24.02
CA GLN A 267 -24.24 25.09 25.39
C GLN A 267 -23.16 25.80 26.20
N GLN A 268 -21.90 25.41 26.07
CA GLN A 268 -20.77 26.07 26.74
C GLN A 268 -20.57 27.51 26.24
N GLN A 269 -20.72 27.77 24.95
CA GLN A 269 -20.62 29.12 24.39
C GLN A 269 -21.76 30.02 24.87
N GLN A 270 -22.98 29.51 24.96
CA GLN A 270 -24.13 30.26 25.47
C GLN A 270 -24.00 30.58 26.96
N SER A 271 -23.46 29.64 27.76
CA SER A 271 -23.23 29.88 29.19
C SER A 271 -22.09 30.87 29.45
N SER A 272 -21.11 30.95 28.57
CA SER A 272 -19.98 31.91 28.70
C SER A 272 -20.35 33.34 28.21
N SER A 273 -21.32 33.49 27.34
CA SER A 273 -21.78 34.78 26.82
C SER A 273 -22.89 35.43 27.68
N GLY A 274 -23.54 34.67 28.57
CA GLY A 274 -24.59 35.14 29.49
C GLY A 274 -24.13 35.84 30.76
N GLY A 275 -22.80 35.93 31.01
CA GLY A 275 -22.23 36.46 32.26
C GLY A 275 -21.82 37.95 32.27
N GLY A 276 -22.20 38.75 31.29
CA GLY A 276 -21.64 40.09 31.10
C GLY A 276 -22.63 41.24 30.81
N SER A 277 -23.78 41.38 31.53
CA SER A 277 -24.48 42.65 31.52
C SER A 277 -25.46 42.78 32.68
N SER A 278 -24.87 43.06 33.87
CA SER A 278 -25.60 43.78 34.93
C SER A 278 -25.03 45.22 34.97
N SER A 279 -25.40 46.05 34.02
CA SER A 279 -25.28 47.49 34.13
C SER A 279 -26.37 48.00 35.06
N SER A 280 -26.00 48.35 36.26
CA SER A 280 -26.79 49.11 37.21
C SER A 280 -27.20 50.44 36.61
N SER A 281 -28.46 50.58 36.23
CA SER A 281 -29.10 51.86 35.95
C SER A 281 -29.63 52.40 37.30
N SER A 282 -28.90 53.36 37.91
CA SER A 282 -29.41 54.19 39.00
C SER A 282 -30.46 55.13 38.42
N PRO A 283 -31.63 55.32 39.10
CA PRO A 283 -32.59 56.32 38.68
C PRO A 283 -32.13 57.71 39.02
N ALA A 284 -32.15 58.61 38.08
CA ALA A 284 -31.92 60.03 38.26
C ALA A 284 -33.10 60.62 39.07
N GLN A 285 -32.79 61.19 40.26
CA GLN A 285 -33.72 62.02 40.97
C GLN A 285 -33.85 63.41 40.26
N ASP A 286 -35.01 63.64 39.75
CA ASP A 286 -35.45 64.94 39.24
C ASP A 286 -35.85 65.85 40.44
N SER A 287 -35.05 66.85 40.71
CA SER A 287 -35.40 67.89 41.68
C SER A 287 -35.82 69.14 40.88
N SER A 288 -37.11 69.21 40.59
CA SER A 288 -37.77 70.47 40.23
C SER A 288 -37.81 71.37 41.45
N ASN A 289 -37.15 72.53 41.38
CA ASN A 289 -37.38 73.63 42.30
C ASN A 289 -37.89 74.83 41.52
N LEU A 290 -39.09 75.22 41.85
CA LEU A 290 -39.80 76.44 41.44
C LEU A 290 -39.26 77.60 42.25
N GLY A 291 -38.98 78.72 41.58
CA GLY A 291 -38.77 80.03 42.14
C GLY A 291 -38.87 81.07 41.04
#